data_1f99f1cfbd5d5420b9d653fd6267ccb0
#
_entry.id   1f99f1cfbd5d5420b9d653fd6267ccb0
#
_cell.length_a   1.000
_cell.length_b   1.000
_cell.length_c   1.000
_cell.angle_alpha   90.00
_cell.angle_beta   90.00
_cell.angle_gamma   90.00
#
_symmetry.space_group_name_H-M   'P 1'
#
loop_
_entity.id
_entity.type
_entity.pdbx_description
1 polymer ?
#
loop_
_entity_poly.entity_id
_entity_poly.type
_entity_poly.pdbx_seq_one_letter_code
_entity_poly.pdbx_strand_id
1 'polypeptide(L)'
;MDRRENDQSLSAGTIEGLKMTANGFYEEIVIAGFGGQGIMLAGKLLAQTAMNAGKEVTYMPSYGAEVRGGTANCMVVIAENEIACPVVGQPDSLIVMNKASLHKFGPRLKKGGLLIMNSSLIDETPEVDNSIEVIAVPADELAVELGNKKTANMVVLGAYLQKRGHLQIETAAQALPETIAERYHETLPVNIKALKRGAEFVSHFSCV
;
A
#
# COMPACT_ATOMS: atom_id res chain seq x y z
N MET A 1 -26.47 -35.89 34.26
CA MET A 1 -26.86 -35.10 33.07
C MET A 1 -25.67 -34.23 32.69
N ASP A 2 -24.83 -34.78 31.83
CA ASP A 2 -23.52 -34.26 31.50
C ASP A 2 -23.63 -33.47 30.19
N ARG A 3 -23.40 -32.14 30.23
CA ARG A 3 -23.31 -31.29 29.04
C ARG A 3 -21.85 -31.11 28.72
N ARG A 4 -21.34 -31.91 27.79
CA ARG A 4 -20.03 -31.68 27.16
C ARG A 4 -20.13 -30.50 26.24
N GLU A 5 -19.46 -29.40 26.58
CA GLU A 5 -19.18 -28.29 25.69
C GLU A 5 -18.23 -28.78 24.60
N ASN A 6 -18.68 -28.62 23.37
CA ASN A 6 -17.92 -28.99 22.17
C ASN A 6 -17.10 -27.76 21.77
N ASP A 7 -15.87 -27.65 22.29
CA ASP A 7 -14.90 -26.63 21.90
C ASP A 7 -14.27 -27.05 20.56
N GLN A 8 -14.84 -26.59 19.46
CA GLN A 8 -14.20 -26.67 18.15
C GLN A 8 -13.30 -25.45 17.96
N SER A 9 -12.04 -25.60 18.38
CA SER A 9 -10.96 -24.70 18.01
C SER A 9 -10.75 -24.74 16.49
N LEU A 10 -11.30 -23.75 15.78
CA LEU A 10 -10.99 -23.51 14.37
C LEU A 10 -9.54 -23.07 14.27
N SER A 11 -8.69 -23.94 13.76
CA SER A 11 -7.30 -23.64 13.44
C SER A 11 -7.25 -22.58 12.33
N ALA A 12 -6.74 -21.37 12.67
CA ALA A 12 -6.46 -20.34 11.71
C ALA A 12 -5.32 -20.80 10.79
N GLY A 13 -5.63 -21.06 9.52
CA GLY A 13 -4.63 -21.32 8.49
C GLY A 13 -3.87 -20.06 8.15
N THR A 14 -2.57 -20.06 8.38
CA THR A 14 -1.67 -18.97 8.02
C THR A 14 -1.28 -19.13 6.57
N ILE A 15 -1.77 -18.26 5.69
CA ILE A 15 -1.08 -17.94 4.43
C ILE A 15 -0.03 -16.91 4.83
N GLU A 16 1.26 -17.15 4.56
CA GLU A 16 2.38 -16.31 5.00
C GLU A 16 2.10 -14.82 4.67
N GLY A 17 2.02 -13.99 5.71
CA GLY A 17 1.87 -12.54 5.62
C GLY A 17 0.45 -11.95 5.66
N LEU A 18 -0.62 -12.76 5.62
CA LEU A 18 -2.01 -12.27 5.72
C LEU A 18 -2.58 -12.54 7.11
N LYS A 19 -2.93 -11.49 7.85
CA LYS A 19 -3.75 -11.63 9.06
C LYS A 19 -5.19 -11.90 8.67
N MET A 20 -5.59 -13.18 8.69
CA MET A 20 -7.00 -13.55 8.78
C MET A 20 -7.42 -13.36 10.23
N THR A 21 -8.15 -12.30 10.51
CA THR A 21 -8.86 -12.20 11.80
C THR A 21 -10.02 -13.20 11.79
N ALA A 22 -10.58 -13.54 12.95
CA ALA A 22 -11.77 -14.40 13.05
C ALA A 22 -12.95 -13.88 12.18
N ASN A 23 -12.89 -12.64 11.69
CA ASN A 23 -13.87 -11.95 10.87
C ASN A 23 -13.45 -11.76 9.40
N GLY A 24 -12.41 -12.45 8.89
CA GLY A 24 -11.93 -12.29 7.51
C GLY A 24 -10.73 -11.36 7.36
N PHE A 25 -10.38 -11.01 6.10
CA PHE A 25 -9.26 -10.12 5.77
C PHE A 25 -9.51 -8.68 6.26
N TYR A 26 -8.48 -8.07 6.85
CA TYR A 26 -8.46 -6.68 7.29
C TYR A 26 -7.05 -6.12 7.24
N GLU A 27 -6.83 -4.99 6.56
CA GLU A 27 -5.52 -4.35 6.44
C GLU A 27 -5.63 -2.83 6.55
N GLU A 28 -4.77 -2.25 7.37
CA GLU A 28 -4.60 -0.81 7.57
C GLU A 28 -3.33 -0.33 6.87
N ILE A 29 -3.47 0.60 5.93
CA ILE A 29 -2.38 1.07 5.07
C ILE A 29 -2.20 2.59 5.25
N VAL A 30 -0.94 3.03 5.38
CA VAL A 30 -0.57 4.45 5.27
C VAL A 30 0.32 4.62 4.04
N ILE A 31 0.00 5.60 3.20
CA ILE A 31 0.83 6.05 2.08
C ILE A 31 1.27 7.46 2.37
N ALA A 32 2.57 7.74 2.36
CA ALA A 32 3.12 9.03 2.76
C ALA A 32 4.29 9.49 1.88
N GLY A 33 4.38 10.82 1.69
CA GLY A 33 5.41 11.44 0.88
C GLY A 33 5.29 12.96 0.90
N PHE A 34 5.96 13.65 -0.03
CA PHE A 34 5.79 15.09 -0.22
C PHE A 34 4.59 15.41 -1.12
N GLY A 35 4.08 16.63 -1.01
CA GLY A 35 3.15 17.19 -1.99
C GLY A 35 3.75 17.14 -3.41
N GLY A 36 2.97 16.67 -4.39
CA GLY A 36 3.42 16.48 -5.77
C GLY A 36 3.96 15.08 -6.10
N GLN A 37 4.23 14.21 -5.13
CA GLN A 37 4.65 12.82 -5.37
C GLN A 37 3.49 11.87 -5.70
N GLY A 38 2.25 12.37 -5.85
CA GLY A 38 1.10 11.56 -6.24
C GLY A 38 0.55 10.64 -5.15
N ILE A 39 0.82 10.95 -3.86
CA ILE A 39 0.38 10.15 -2.70
C ILE A 39 -1.14 9.97 -2.68
N MET A 40 -1.89 11.06 -2.90
CA MET A 40 -3.36 11.02 -2.92
C MET A 40 -3.89 10.17 -4.09
N LEU A 41 -3.24 10.21 -5.24
CA LEU A 41 -3.61 9.39 -6.39
C LEU A 41 -3.37 7.90 -6.11
N ALA A 42 -2.22 7.56 -5.53
CA ALA A 42 -1.90 6.18 -5.16
C ALA A 42 -2.93 5.61 -4.17
N GLY A 43 -3.27 6.37 -3.12
CA GLY A 43 -4.28 5.96 -2.15
C GLY A 43 -5.68 5.85 -2.74
N LYS A 44 -6.08 6.80 -3.59
CA LYS A 44 -7.37 6.75 -4.29
C LYS A 44 -7.45 5.53 -5.22
N LEU A 45 -6.38 5.23 -5.96
CA LEU A 45 -6.33 4.07 -6.83
C LEU A 45 -6.39 2.76 -6.03
N LEU A 46 -5.66 2.67 -4.91
CA LEU A 46 -5.73 1.50 -4.03
C LEU A 46 -7.15 1.27 -3.52
N ALA A 47 -7.81 2.33 -3.04
CA ALA A 47 -9.19 2.27 -2.58
C ALA A 47 -10.16 1.84 -3.69
N GLN A 48 -10.06 2.44 -4.89
CA GLN A 48 -10.89 2.07 -6.03
C GLN A 48 -10.66 0.62 -6.47
N THR A 49 -9.39 0.17 -6.45
CA THR A 49 -9.04 -1.22 -6.75
C THR A 49 -9.70 -2.20 -5.78
N ALA A 50 -9.71 -1.87 -4.48
CA ALA A 50 -10.36 -2.69 -3.46
C ALA A 50 -11.89 -2.72 -3.64
N MET A 51 -12.52 -1.58 -3.94
CA MET A 51 -13.96 -1.51 -4.28
C MET A 51 -14.30 -2.37 -5.49
N ASN A 52 -13.51 -2.29 -6.57
CA ASN A 52 -13.72 -3.08 -7.79
C ASN A 52 -13.48 -4.58 -7.54
N ALA A 53 -12.72 -4.95 -6.51
CA ALA A 53 -12.54 -6.32 -6.03
C ALA A 53 -13.62 -6.77 -5.03
N GLY A 54 -14.67 -5.97 -4.79
CA GLY A 54 -15.77 -6.31 -3.88
C GLY A 54 -15.41 -6.24 -2.39
N LYS A 55 -14.38 -5.47 -2.01
CA LYS A 55 -14.00 -5.27 -0.61
C LYS A 55 -14.65 -4.01 -0.04
N GLU A 56 -14.86 -4.01 1.27
CA GLU A 56 -15.12 -2.80 2.04
C GLU A 56 -13.84 -1.96 2.11
N VAL A 57 -13.97 -0.64 1.96
CA VAL A 57 -12.82 0.26 1.94
C VAL A 57 -13.13 1.62 2.55
N THR A 58 -12.18 2.17 3.28
CA THR A 58 -12.18 3.59 3.65
C THR A 58 -10.92 4.25 3.10
N TYR A 59 -11.06 5.49 2.64
CA TYR A 59 -9.97 6.32 2.15
C TYR A 59 -10.02 7.67 2.84
N MET A 60 -8.98 8.00 3.61
CA MET A 60 -8.87 9.24 4.35
C MET A 60 -7.60 10.01 3.97
N PRO A 61 -7.70 10.99 3.05
CA PRO A 61 -6.59 11.87 2.73
C PRO A 61 -6.37 12.87 3.87
N SER A 62 -5.11 13.10 4.22
CA SER A 62 -4.72 14.16 5.17
C SER A 62 -4.30 15.40 4.41
N TYR A 63 -5.15 16.43 4.46
CA TYR A 63 -4.86 17.76 3.94
C TYR A 63 -4.67 18.73 5.13
N GLY A 64 -3.52 19.37 5.23
CA GLY A 64 -3.27 20.37 6.27
C GLY A 64 -2.27 21.43 5.81
N ALA A 65 -2.09 22.49 6.63
CA ALA A 65 -1.04 23.49 6.42
C ALA A 65 0.37 22.87 6.36
N GLU A 66 0.52 21.67 6.89
CA GLU A 66 1.71 20.80 6.80
C GLU A 66 2.07 20.38 5.39
N VAL A 67 1.17 20.52 4.39
CA VAL A 67 1.44 20.16 2.98
C VAL A 67 2.44 21.12 2.32
N ARG A 68 2.61 22.33 2.85
CA ARG A 68 3.66 23.26 2.43
C ARG A 68 4.92 23.05 3.25
N GLY A 69 5.71 22.02 2.89
CA GLY A 69 6.95 21.64 3.60
C GLY A 69 6.79 20.48 4.59
N GLY A 70 5.58 19.91 4.73
CA GLY A 70 5.29 18.74 5.53
C GLY A 70 5.00 17.48 4.70
N THR A 71 4.75 16.36 5.38
CA THR A 71 4.43 15.08 4.75
C THR A 71 2.96 15.01 4.35
N ALA A 72 2.66 14.93 3.05
CA ALA A 72 1.34 14.54 2.56
C ALA A 72 1.14 13.04 2.86
N ASN A 73 -0.04 12.66 3.35
CA ASN A 73 -0.33 11.24 3.59
C ASN A 73 -1.82 10.94 3.38
N CYS A 74 -2.11 9.68 3.14
CA CYS A 74 -3.46 9.16 3.19
C CYS A 74 -3.48 7.81 3.91
N MET A 75 -4.61 7.50 4.52
CA MET A 75 -4.90 6.23 5.16
C MET A 75 -5.91 5.48 4.31
N VAL A 76 -5.68 4.19 4.11
CA VAL A 76 -6.61 3.28 3.43
C VAL A 76 -6.82 2.09 4.34
N VAL A 77 -8.07 1.74 4.60
CA VAL A 77 -8.41 0.48 5.28
C VAL A 77 -9.17 -0.38 4.29
N ILE A 78 -8.76 -1.64 4.16
CA ILE A 78 -9.39 -2.62 3.26
C ILE A 78 -9.82 -3.82 4.09
N ALA A 79 -11.08 -4.24 3.94
CA ALA A 79 -11.63 -5.36 4.70
C ALA A 79 -12.61 -6.20 3.87
N GLU A 80 -12.88 -7.40 4.33
CA GLU A 80 -13.98 -8.24 3.81
C GLU A 80 -15.33 -7.88 4.42
N ASN A 81 -15.31 -7.31 5.63
CA ASN A 81 -16.49 -6.95 6.38
C ASN A 81 -16.45 -5.47 6.77
N GLU A 82 -17.51 -4.99 7.41
CA GLU A 82 -17.68 -3.61 7.81
C GLU A 82 -16.47 -3.03 8.58
N ILE A 83 -16.05 -1.82 8.20
CA ILE A 83 -14.93 -1.08 8.79
C ILE A 83 -15.45 -0.15 9.88
N ALA A 84 -15.18 -0.48 11.13
CA ALA A 84 -15.64 0.30 12.27
C ALA A 84 -14.92 1.66 12.43
N CYS A 85 -13.68 1.79 11.98
CA CYS A 85 -12.89 3.02 12.12
C CYS A 85 -12.01 3.28 10.89
N PRO A 86 -12.13 4.46 10.25
CA PRO A 86 -11.30 4.80 9.09
C PRO A 86 -9.91 5.35 9.48
N VAL A 87 -9.66 5.59 10.78
CA VAL A 87 -8.41 6.20 11.27
C VAL A 87 -7.39 5.12 11.57
N VAL A 88 -6.26 5.19 10.90
CA VAL A 88 -5.15 4.25 11.07
C VAL A 88 -4.17 4.79 12.13
N GLY A 89 -4.13 4.16 13.29
CA GLY A 89 -3.19 4.45 14.36
C GLY A 89 -1.83 3.80 14.14
N GLN A 90 -1.85 2.50 13.90
CA GLN A 90 -0.67 1.66 13.63
C GLN A 90 -0.95 0.85 12.36
N PRO A 91 -0.35 1.19 11.21
CA PRO A 91 -0.62 0.49 9.96
C PRO A 91 -0.03 -0.94 9.95
N ASP A 92 -0.68 -1.84 9.20
CA ASP A 92 -0.13 -3.15 8.83
C ASP A 92 0.85 -3.00 7.66
N SER A 93 0.60 -2.01 6.78
CA SER A 93 1.47 -1.66 5.65
C SER A 93 1.74 -0.17 5.59
N LEU A 94 2.99 0.18 5.31
CA LEU A 94 3.44 1.55 5.13
C LEU A 94 4.15 1.70 3.78
N ILE A 95 3.71 2.66 2.97
CA ILE A 95 4.37 3.04 1.72
C ILE A 95 4.93 4.44 1.88
N VAL A 96 6.24 4.60 1.77
CA VAL A 96 6.91 5.90 1.95
C VAL A 96 7.72 6.33 0.73
N MET A 97 7.54 7.58 0.33
CA MET A 97 8.18 8.16 -0.85
C MET A 97 9.36 9.09 -0.50
N ASN A 98 9.64 9.35 0.79
CA ASN A 98 10.74 10.21 1.24
C ASN A 98 11.13 9.96 2.70
N LYS A 99 12.33 10.44 3.11
CA LYS A 99 12.89 10.31 4.46
C LYS A 99 11.97 10.85 5.56
N ALA A 100 11.43 12.05 5.37
CA ALA A 100 10.59 12.69 6.39
C ALA A 100 9.34 11.85 6.71
N SER A 101 8.77 11.19 5.68
CA SER A 101 7.66 10.27 5.86
C SER A 101 8.08 8.97 6.55
N LEU A 102 9.27 8.45 6.23
CA LEU A 102 9.82 7.27 6.92
C LEU A 102 9.99 7.54 8.42
N HIS A 103 10.63 8.65 8.78
CA HIS A 103 10.84 9.02 10.21
C HIS A 103 9.53 9.27 10.96
N LYS A 104 8.51 9.86 10.28
CA LYS A 104 7.22 10.16 10.91
C LYS A 104 6.36 8.92 11.12
N PHE A 105 6.31 8.01 10.16
CA PHE A 105 5.35 6.91 10.14
C PHE A 105 6.00 5.54 10.42
N GLY A 106 7.30 5.37 10.16
CA GLY A 106 8.03 4.12 10.42
C GLY A 106 7.85 3.59 11.84
N PRO A 107 8.00 4.42 12.89
CA PRO A 107 7.81 3.98 14.28
C PRO A 107 6.39 3.52 14.62
N ARG A 108 5.40 3.82 13.76
CA ARG A 108 3.99 3.44 13.95
C ARG A 108 3.63 2.12 13.28
N LEU A 109 4.52 1.56 12.47
CA LEU A 109 4.25 0.32 11.74
C LEU A 109 4.15 -0.85 12.73
N LYS A 110 3.12 -1.67 12.59
CA LYS A 110 2.92 -2.86 13.43
C LYS A 110 4.06 -3.85 13.26
N LYS A 111 4.41 -4.56 14.33
CA LYS A 111 5.32 -5.72 14.27
C LYS A 111 4.81 -6.76 13.27
N GLY A 112 5.73 -7.31 12.47
CA GLY A 112 5.37 -8.20 11.36
C GLY A 112 4.66 -7.48 10.20
N GLY A 113 4.69 -6.15 10.15
CA GLY A 113 4.14 -5.34 9.08
C GLY A 113 5.03 -5.30 7.83
N LEU A 114 4.57 -4.57 6.82
CA LEU A 114 5.27 -4.37 5.54
C LEU A 114 5.64 -2.90 5.35
N LEU A 115 6.90 -2.63 5.07
CA LEU A 115 7.40 -1.32 4.64
C LEU A 115 7.82 -1.39 3.16
N ILE A 116 7.16 -0.61 2.31
CA ILE A 116 7.61 -0.32 0.94
C ILE A 116 8.21 1.09 0.94
N MET A 117 9.48 1.22 0.59
CA MET A 117 10.15 2.52 0.55
C MET A 117 10.76 2.83 -0.81
N ASN A 118 10.66 4.08 -1.23
CA ASN A 118 11.31 4.56 -2.45
C ASN A 118 12.82 4.77 -2.18
N SER A 119 13.65 3.80 -2.53
CA SER A 119 15.10 3.85 -2.31
C SER A 119 15.83 4.88 -3.17
N SER A 120 15.20 5.40 -4.23
CA SER A 120 15.74 6.53 -5.00
C SER A 120 15.88 7.82 -4.19
N LEU A 121 15.07 7.98 -3.12
CA LEU A 121 15.00 9.18 -2.29
C LEU A 121 15.27 8.89 -0.80
N ILE A 122 15.39 7.62 -0.42
CA ILE A 122 15.65 7.18 0.94
C ILE A 122 16.88 6.29 0.90
N ASP A 123 18.02 6.85 1.26
CA ASP A 123 19.36 6.24 1.19
C ASP A 123 19.84 5.71 2.56
N GLU A 124 18.95 5.61 3.54
CA GLU A 124 19.21 5.14 4.90
C GLU A 124 18.53 3.82 5.19
N THR A 125 19.13 3.04 6.11
CA THR A 125 18.49 1.85 6.67
C THR A 125 17.35 2.30 7.60
N PRO A 126 16.11 1.83 7.40
CA PRO A 126 15.00 2.22 8.25
C PRO A 126 15.16 1.69 9.68
N GLU A 127 14.97 2.56 10.66
CA GLU A 127 14.93 2.20 12.09
C GLU A 127 13.53 1.65 12.43
N VAL A 128 13.28 0.38 12.13
CA VAL A 128 12.01 -0.32 12.38
C VAL A 128 12.27 -1.64 13.11
N ASP A 129 11.20 -2.23 13.68
CA ASP A 129 11.31 -3.55 14.35
C ASP A 129 11.79 -4.63 13.35
N ASN A 130 12.70 -5.51 13.81
CA ASN A 130 13.30 -6.56 12.99
C ASN A 130 12.30 -7.56 12.39
N SER A 131 11.08 -7.62 12.90
CA SER A 131 10.00 -8.45 12.34
C SER A 131 9.30 -7.81 11.14
N ILE A 132 9.59 -6.53 10.84
CA ILE A 132 9.01 -5.80 9.71
C ILE A 132 9.73 -6.20 8.43
N GLU A 133 8.96 -6.61 7.44
CA GLU A 133 9.50 -6.83 6.10
C GLU A 133 9.72 -5.50 5.38
N VAL A 134 10.93 -5.25 4.91
CA VAL A 134 11.32 -4.01 4.23
C VAL A 134 11.62 -4.30 2.76
N ILE A 135 10.93 -3.60 1.86
CA ILE A 135 11.18 -3.66 0.42
C ILE A 135 11.59 -2.26 -0.06
N ALA A 136 12.86 -2.14 -0.45
CA ALA A 136 13.43 -0.93 -1.03
C ALA A 136 13.27 -0.96 -2.55
N VAL A 137 12.43 -0.08 -3.09
CA VAL A 137 12.11 0.01 -4.51
C VAL A 137 12.77 1.25 -5.10
N PRO A 138 13.64 1.16 -6.13
CA PRO A 138 14.23 2.31 -6.80
C PRO A 138 13.20 2.95 -7.75
N ALA A 139 12.15 3.53 -7.17
CA ALA A 139 10.94 3.89 -7.90
C ALA A 139 11.13 5.04 -8.90
N ASP A 140 11.99 6.00 -8.57
CA ASP A 140 12.28 7.13 -9.49
C ASP A 140 13.07 6.64 -10.71
N GLU A 141 14.08 5.76 -10.51
CA GLU A 141 14.86 5.15 -11.60
C GLU A 141 13.94 4.33 -12.51
N LEU A 142 13.14 3.45 -11.96
CA LEU A 142 12.21 2.62 -12.71
C LEU A 142 11.17 3.47 -13.47
N ALA A 143 10.71 4.57 -12.88
CA ALA A 143 9.80 5.51 -13.55
C ALA A 143 10.48 6.29 -14.69
N VAL A 144 11.76 6.66 -14.52
CA VAL A 144 12.57 7.31 -15.56
C VAL A 144 12.81 6.38 -16.75
N GLU A 145 13.10 5.10 -16.51
CA GLU A 145 13.20 4.06 -17.56
C GLU A 145 11.93 3.98 -18.42
N LEU A 146 10.77 4.23 -17.83
CA LEU A 146 9.46 4.27 -18.52
C LEU A 146 9.16 5.62 -19.20
N GLY A 147 10.08 6.59 -19.11
CA GLY A 147 9.97 7.90 -19.71
C GLY A 147 9.16 8.93 -18.92
N ASN A 148 8.73 8.61 -17.69
CA ASN A 148 7.95 9.56 -16.88
C ASN A 148 8.20 9.39 -15.36
N LYS A 149 9.12 10.19 -14.83
CA LYS A 149 9.45 10.20 -13.38
C LYS A 149 8.22 10.38 -12.46
N LYS A 150 7.15 11.05 -12.94
CA LYS A 150 5.94 11.29 -12.15
C LYS A 150 5.16 10.03 -11.82
N THR A 151 5.50 8.88 -12.43
CA THR A 151 4.84 7.59 -12.19
C THR A 151 5.50 6.75 -11.09
N ALA A 152 6.48 7.28 -10.37
CA ALA A 152 7.15 6.57 -9.26
C ALA A 152 6.17 6.11 -8.18
N ASN A 153 5.09 6.87 -7.91
CA ASN A 153 4.00 6.46 -7.03
C ASN A 153 3.26 5.19 -7.51
N MET A 154 3.13 5.01 -8.82
CA MET A 154 2.54 3.79 -9.40
C MET A 154 3.49 2.60 -9.29
N VAL A 155 4.81 2.83 -9.42
CA VAL A 155 5.82 1.78 -9.23
C VAL A 155 5.75 1.23 -7.80
N VAL A 156 5.78 2.09 -6.77
CA VAL A 156 5.69 1.61 -5.36
C VAL A 156 4.34 0.97 -5.06
N LEU A 157 3.25 1.46 -5.64
CA LEU A 157 1.94 0.85 -5.47
C LEU A 157 1.89 -0.54 -6.12
N GLY A 158 2.46 -0.71 -7.30
CA GLY A 158 2.58 -2.01 -7.97
C GLY A 158 3.40 -3.01 -7.15
N ALA A 159 4.51 -2.57 -6.56
CA ALA A 159 5.31 -3.37 -5.64
C ALA A 159 4.50 -3.82 -4.42
N TYR A 160 3.72 -2.92 -3.82
CA TYR A 160 2.83 -3.23 -2.70
C TYR A 160 1.77 -4.26 -3.09
N LEU A 161 1.05 -4.05 -4.20
CA LEU A 161 0.00 -4.95 -4.67
C LEU A 161 0.53 -6.37 -4.91
N GLN A 162 1.69 -6.49 -5.56
CA GLN A 162 2.36 -7.77 -5.81
C GLN A 162 2.76 -8.46 -4.51
N LYS A 163 3.34 -7.71 -3.57
CA LYS A 163 3.81 -8.26 -2.30
C LYS A 163 2.68 -8.77 -1.42
N ARG A 164 1.59 -8.02 -1.33
CA ARG A 164 0.42 -8.41 -0.52
C ARG A 164 -0.45 -9.47 -1.22
N GLY A 165 -0.59 -9.43 -2.53
CA GLY A 165 -1.26 -10.44 -3.33
C GLY A 165 -2.79 -10.53 -3.18
N HIS A 166 -3.42 -9.72 -2.33
CA HIS A 166 -4.87 -9.74 -2.11
C HIS A 166 -5.67 -8.91 -3.12
N LEU A 167 -5.01 -8.03 -3.87
CA LEU A 167 -5.57 -7.27 -4.98
C LEU A 167 -4.72 -7.47 -6.24
N GLN A 168 -5.36 -7.71 -7.38
CA GLN A 168 -4.68 -7.98 -8.63
C GLN A 168 -4.22 -6.69 -9.31
N ILE A 169 -3.05 -6.72 -9.96
CA ILE A 169 -2.51 -5.60 -10.75
C ILE A 169 -3.47 -5.23 -11.89
N GLU A 170 -4.11 -6.21 -12.49
CA GLU A 170 -5.09 -6.03 -13.56
C GLU A 170 -6.30 -5.22 -13.08
N THR A 171 -6.80 -5.49 -11.88
CA THR A 171 -7.90 -4.73 -11.27
C THR A 171 -7.48 -3.28 -11.02
N ALA A 172 -6.24 -3.04 -10.55
CA ALA A 172 -5.71 -1.69 -10.38
C ALA A 172 -5.55 -0.96 -11.74
N ALA A 173 -5.09 -1.65 -12.77
CA ALA A 173 -4.99 -1.08 -14.12
C ALA A 173 -6.38 -0.69 -14.69
N GLN A 174 -7.40 -1.49 -14.42
CA GLN A 174 -8.79 -1.21 -14.83
C GLN A 174 -9.42 -0.05 -14.04
N ALA A 175 -9.02 0.14 -12.77
CA ALA A 175 -9.49 1.23 -11.92
C ALA A 175 -8.85 2.61 -12.22
N LEU A 176 -7.73 2.65 -12.97
CA LEU A 176 -7.01 3.89 -13.27
C LEU A 176 -7.88 4.96 -13.98
N PRO A 177 -8.67 4.64 -15.02
CA PRO A 177 -9.53 5.64 -15.68
C PRO A 177 -10.54 6.30 -14.74
N GLU A 178 -11.00 5.58 -13.70
CA GLU A 178 -11.96 6.08 -12.70
C GLU A 178 -11.29 7.01 -11.67
N THR A 179 -9.96 6.91 -11.53
CA THR A 179 -9.20 7.65 -10.51
C THR A 179 -8.46 8.86 -11.07
N ILE A 180 -8.09 8.83 -12.34
CA ILE A 180 -7.39 9.91 -13.04
C ILE A 180 -8.41 10.75 -13.81
N ALA A 181 -8.34 12.09 -13.65
CA ALA A 181 -9.22 12.98 -14.39
C ALA A 181 -9.07 12.81 -15.90
N GLU A 182 -10.16 12.86 -16.66
CA GLU A 182 -10.23 12.58 -18.11
C GLU A 182 -9.16 13.34 -18.92
N ARG A 183 -8.91 14.61 -18.58
CA ARG A 183 -7.86 15.45 -19.22
C ARG A 183 -6.43 14.89 -19.09
N TYR A 184 -6.22 13.87 -18.27
CA TYR A 184 -4.92 13.21 -18.08
C TYR A 184 -4.94 11.74 -18.55
N HIS A 185 -5.98 11.29 -19.24
CA HIS A 185 -6.09 9.90 -19.70
C HIS A 185 -5.00 9.50 -20.68
N GLU A 186 -4.35 10.47 -21.33
CA GLU A 186 -3.13 10.26 -22.13
C GLU A 186 -1.99 9.60 -21.33
N THR A 187 -2.00 9.77 -19.98
CA THR A 187 -1.01 9.17 -19.10
C THR A 187 -1.35 7.75 -18.64
N LEU A 188 -2.54 7.24 -18.94
CA LEU A 188 -2.97 5.90 -18.51
C LEU A 188 -1.99 4.79 -18.93
N PRO A 189 -1.48 4.75 -20.19
CA PRO A 189 -0.59 3.69 -20.61
C PRO A 189 0.71 3.64 -19.80
N VAL A 190 1.31 4.80 -19.48
CA VAL A 190 2.57 4.84 -18.71
C VAL A 190 2.32 4.52 -17.23
N ASN A 191 1.18 4.91 -16.66
CA ASN A 191 0.81 4.55 -15.29
C ASN A 191 0.58 3.03 -15.15
N ILE A 192 -0.08 2.38 -16.12
CA ILE A 192 -0.25 0.93 -16.15
C ILE A 192 1.10 0.21 -16.24
N LYS A 193 2.01 0.70 -17.11
CA LYS A 193 3.36 0.15 -17.21
C LYS A 193 4.12 0.29 -15.88
N ALA A 194 3.97 1.41 -15.18
CA ALA A 194 4.62 1.66 -13.90
C ALA A 194 4.12 0.71 -12.80
N LEU A 195 2.81 0.46 -12.70
CA LEU A 195 2.25 -0.55 -11.80
C LEU A 195 2.87 -1.93 -12.06
N LYS A 196 2.88 -2.38 -13.32
CA LYS A 196 3.44 -3.67 -13.72
C LYS A 196 4.94 -3.75 -13.42
N ARG A 197 5.69 -2.68 -13.71
CA ARG A 197 7.14 -2.63 -13.48
C ARG A 197 7.48 -2.76 -11.98
N GLY A 198 6.69 -2.13 -11.10
CA GLY A 198 6.83 -2.29 -9.66
C GLY A 198 6.53 -3.71 -9.18
N ALA A 199 5.49 -4.33 -9.73
CA ALA A 199 5.15 -5.72 -9.43
C ALA A 199 6.24 -6.71 -9.88
N GLU A 200 6.76 -6.54 -11.10
CA GLU A 200 7.86 -7.33 -11.65
C GLU A 200 9.12 -7.23 -10.78
N PHE A 201 9.45 -6.00 -10.32
CA PHE A 201 10.61 -5.78 -9.45
C PHE A 201 10.54 -6.65 -8.20
N VAL A 202 9.40 -6.70 -7.51
CA VAL A 202 9.23 -7.50 -6.28
C VAL A 202 9.23 -9.00 -6.58
N SER A 203 8.64 -9.43 -7.69
CA SER A 203 8.61 -10.86 -8.07
C SER A 203 10.00 -11.46 -8.23
N HIS A 204 10.98 -10.68 -8.72
CA HIS A 204 12.37 -11.13 -8.86
C HIS A 204 13.12 -11.23 -7.51
N PHE A 205 12.71 -10.48 -6.47
CA PHE A 205 13.31 -10.57 -5.14
C PHE A 205 12.78 -11.74 -4.30
N SER A 206 11.63 -12.31 -4.65
CA SER A 206 11.03 -13.44 -3.92
C SER A 206 11.61 -14.80 -4.34
N CYS A 207 12.58 -14.83 -5.27
CA CYS A 207 13.21 -16.06 -5.81
C CYS A 207 14.63 -16.31 -5.30
N VAL A 208 15.07 -15.67 -4.19
CA VAL A 208 16.41 -15.90 -3.61
C VAL A 208 16.30 -16.48 -2.21
#